data_2008cfa7895b5271e689b9cd7ed29f75
#
_entry.id   2008cfa7895b5271e689b9cd7ed29f75
#
_cell.length_a   1.000
_cell.length_b   1.000
_cell.length_c   1.000
_cell.angle_alpha   90.00
_cell.angle_beta   90.00
_cell.angle_gamma   90.00
#
_symmetry.space_group_name_H-M   'P 1'
#
loop_
_entity.id
_entity.type
_entity.pdbx_description
1 polymer ?
#
loop_
_entity_poly.entity_id
_entity_poly.type
_entity_poly.pdbx_seq_one_letter_code
_entity_poly.pdbx_strand_id
1 'polypeptide(L)'
;MQPGSDEADWREDCAPRRVLALFATKWTSMILHTLHARHGGVARTGVLQRSLPGISKKMLTQTLREMEGSGLLTRHVRGTIPPAVDYRLTPLGRRFVEPVELLYAWGRDNADALAALGSRPTARRQPPTS
;
A
#
# COMPACT_ATOMS: atom_id res chain seq x y z
N MET A 1 18.51 14.54 -17.68
CA MET A 1 17.60 15.12 -16.71
C MET A 1 17.08 16.46 -17.17
N GLN A 2 15.81 16.70 -16.96
CA GLN A 2 15.23 17.92 -17.42
C GLN A 2 15.57 19.05 -16.48
N PRO A 3 15.89 20.19 -17.00
CA PRO A 3 16.33 21.28 -16.15
C PRO A 3 15.36 21.68 -15.07
N GLY A 4 14.10 21.60 -15.30
CA GLY A 4 13.14 22.01 -14.29
C GLY A 4 12.73 20.97 -13.32
N SER A 5 13.23 19.73 -13.45
CA SER A 5 12.73 18.67 -12.63
C SER A 5 13.18 18.80 -11.20
N ASP A 6 14.38 19.28 -10.95
CA ASP A 6 14.86 19.38 -9.58
C ASP A 6 13.98 20.27 -8.74
N GLU A 7 13.64 21.45 -9.27
CA GLU A 7 12.80 22.36 -8.54
C GLU A 7 11.40 21.78 -8.34
N ALA A 8 10.86 21.17 -9.38
CA ALA A 8 9.53 20.57 -9.28
C ALA A 8 9.51 19.47 -8.24
N ASP A 9 10.57 18.70 -8.14
CA ASP A 9 10.62 17.57 -7.21
C ASP A 9 10.81 17.99 -5.77
N TRP A 10 11.13 19.25 -5.52
CA TRP A 10 11.29 19.75 -4.16
C TRP A 10 10.04 20.44 -3.63
N ARG A 11 9.02 20.56 -4.43
CA ARG A 11 7.79 21.20 -3.99
C ARG A 11 6.99 20.22 -3.14
N GLU A 12 6.25 20.76 -2.19
CA GLU A 12 5.48 19.95 -1.29
C GLU A 12 4.39 19.15 -2.00
N ASP A 13 3.83 19.71 -3.04
CA ASP A 13 2.75 19.05 -3.79
C ASP A 13 3.24 18.38 -5.08
N CYS A 14 4.54 18.13 -5.21
CA CYS A 14 5.05 17.50 -6.43
C CYS A 14 4.57 16.06 -6.55
N ALA A 15 4.55 15.54 -7.76
CA ALA A 15 4.04 14.20 -8.02
C ALA A 15 4.78 13.11 -7.23
N PRO A 16 6.12 13.10 -7.17
CA PRO A 16 6.79 12.07 -6.37
C PRO A 16 6.38 12.09 -4.90
N ARG A 17 6.24 13.27 -4.31
CA ARG A 17 5.83 13.35 -2.90
C ARG A 17 4.40 12.89 -2.70
N ARG A 18 3.53 13.14 -3.66
CA ARG A 18 2.15 12.68 -3.58
C ARG A 18 2.07 11.17 -3.63
N VAL A 19 2.91 10.54 -4.46
CA VAL A 19 2.98 9.08 -4.50
C VAL A 19 3.47 8.53 -3.17
N LEU A 20 4.53 9.12 -2.63
CA LEU A 20 5.06 8.68 -1.34
C LEU A 20 4.04 8.85 -0.23
N ALA A 21 3.30 9.95 -0.25
CA ALA A 21 2.26 10.17 0.75
C ALA A 21 1.15 9.13 0.67
N LEU A 22 0.81 8.72 -0.54
CA LEU A 22 -0.21 7.69 -0.74
C LEU A 22 0.21 6.37 -0.11
N PHE A 23 1.50 6.06 -0.15
CA PHE A 23 2.03 4.82 0.42
C PHE A 23 2.61 5.02 1.82
N ALA A 24 2.27 6.11 2.48
CA ALA A 24 2.78 6.39 3.82
C ALA A 24 2.36 5.33 4.82
N THR A 25 1.19 4.72 4.63
CA THR A 25 0.80 3.60 5.46
C THR A 25 1.08 2.32 4.70
N LYS A 26 1.62 1.36 5.39
CA LYS A 26 1.98 0.09 4.75
C LYS A 26 0.77 -0.64 4.18
N TRP A 27 -0.41 -0.42 4.75
CA TRP A 27 -1.58 -1.20 4.35
C TRP A 27 -2.07 -0.85 2.96
N THR A 28 -1.94 0.41 2.52
CA THR A 28 -2.36 0.79 1.17
C THR A 28 -1.57 0.01 0.12
N SER A 29 -0.26 0.02 0.22
CA SER A 29 0.57 -0.70 -0.74
C SER A 29 0.37 -2.20 -0.64
N MET A 30 0.22 -2.74 0.57
CA MET A 30 0.00 -4.16 0.76
C MET A 30 -1.33 -4.62 0.16
N ILE A 31 -2.37 -3.80 0.27
CA ILE A 31 -3.67 -4.13 -0.33
C ILE A 31 -3.57 -4.12 -1.85
N LEU A 32 -2.91 -3.10 -2.43
CA LEU A 32 -2.73 -3.05 -3.87
C LEU A 32 -1.97 -4.27 -4.37
N HIS A 33 -0.88 -4.62 -3.70
CA HIS A 33 -0.09 -5.78 -4.06
C HIS A 33 -0.91 -7.07 -3.98
N THR A 34 -1.62 -7.24 -2.87
CA THR A 34 -2.39 -8.46 -2.63
C THR A 34 -3.52 -8.62 -3.64
N LEU A 35 -4.25 -7.55 -3.91
CA LEU A 35 -5.29 -7.59 -4.93
C LEU A 35 -4.74 -7.98 -6.29
N HIS A 36 -3.62 -7.39 -6.66
CA HIS A 36 -3.02 -7.67 -7.95
C HIS A 36 -2.41 -9.07 -8.02
N ALA A 37 -1.60 -9.42 -7.04
CA ALA A 37 -0.79 -10.64 -7.12
C ALA A 37 -1.57 -11.91 -6.82
N ARG A 38 -2.58 -11.82 -5.98
CA ARG A 38 -3.30 -13.02 -5.53
C ARG A 38 -4.73 -13.12 -6.00
N HIS A 39 -5.38 -12.02 -6.33
CA HIS A 39 -6.81 -12.01 -6.54
C HIS A 39 -7.26 -11.43 -7.88
N GLY A 40 -6.32 -11.17 -8.78
CA GLY A 40 -6.70 -10.66 -10.11
C GLY A 40 -7.37 -9.30 -10.09
N GLY A 41 -7.21 -8.55 -9.01
CA GLY A 41 -7.75 -7.20 -8.92
C GLY A 41 -9.11 -7.09 -8.24
N VAL A 42 -9.69 -8.20 -7.78
CA VAL A 42 -11.01 -8.19 -7.16
C VAL A 42 -10.99 -9.12 -5.96
N ALA A 43 -11.49 -8.67 -4.82
CA ALA A 43 -11.61 -9.55 -3.66
C ALA A 43 -12.68 -9.04 -2.71
N ARG A 44 -13.25 -9.97 -1.95
CA ARG A 44 -14.15 -9.66 -0.86
C ARG A 44 -13.36 -9.23 0.36
N THR A 45 -14.00 -8.46 1.21
CA THR A 45 -13.36 -7.97 2.44
C THR A 45 -12.81 -9.11 3.28
N GLY A 46 -13.57 -10.19 3.45
CA GLY A 46 -13.13 -11.32 4.25
C GLY A 46 -11.89 -12.02 3.68
N VAL A 47 -11.82 -12.11 2.36
CA VAL A 47 -10.66 -12.68 1.69
C VAL A 47 -9.44 -11.82 1.91
N LEU A 48 -9.60 -10.51 1.80
CA LEU A 48 -8.49 -9.59 2.06
C LEU A 48 -8.03 -9.65 3.51
N GLN A 49 -8.97 -9.78 4.45
CA GLN A 49 -8.64 -9.90 5.86
C GLN A 49 -7.72 -11.11 6.09
N ARG A 50 -8.05 -12.23 5.48
CA ARG A 50 -7.26 -13.45 5.62
C ARG A 50 -5.93 -13.37 4.90
N SER A 51 -5.86 -12.57 3.84
CA SER A 51 -4.64 -12.43 3.04
C SER A 51 -3.63 -11.45 3.64
N LEU A 52 -4.05 -10.68 4.65
CA LEU A 52 -3.22 -9.61 5.22
C LEU A 52 -3.03 -9.86 6.72
N PRO A 53 -2.10 -10.73 7.08
CA PRO A 53 -1.91 -11.05 8.50
C PRO A 53 -1.59 -9.81 9.31
N GLY A 54 -2.22 -9.72 10.45
CA GLY A 54 -1.97 -8.61 11.36
C GLY A 54 -2.84 -7.39 11.17
N ILE A 55 -3.65 -7.34 10.11
CA ILE A 55 -4.53 -6.20 9.95
C ILE A 55 -5.82 -6.43 10.76
N SER A 56 -6.24 -5.43 11.51
CA SER A 56 -7.51 -5.50 12.21
C SER A 56 -8.65 -5.24 11.23
N LYS A 57 -9.83 -5.72 11.56
CA LYS A 57 -11.00 -5.49 10.73
C LYS A 57 -11.27 -4.00 10.58
N LYS A 58 -11.10 -3.25 11.67
CA LYS A 58 -11.31 -1.81 11.66
C LYS A 58 -10.32 -1.13 10.71
N MET A 59 -9.05 -1.49 10.80
CA MET A 59 -8.02 -0.89 9.95
C MET A 59 -8.25 -1.25 8.48
N LEU A 60 -8.62 -2.49 8.21
CA LEU A 60 -8.90 -2.90 6.83
C LEU A 60 -10.06 -2.10 6.25
N THR A 61 -11.16 -2.01 6.98
CA THR A 61 -12.33 -1.27 6.53
C THR A 61 -11.99 0.19 6.27
N GLN A 62 -11.28 0.80 7.21
CA GLN A 62 -10.88 2.20 7.08
C GLN A 62 -9.99 2.41 5.86
N THR A 63 -8.99 1.55 5.68
CA THR A 63 -8.06 1.69 4.57
C THR A 63 -8.78 1.49 3.23
N LEU A 64 -9.65 0.49 3.14
CA LEU A 64 -10.41 0.25 1.92
C LEU A 64 -11.30 1.44 1.57
N ARG A 65 -11.93 2.06 2.57
CA ARG A 65 -12.75 3.24 2.34
C ARG A 65 -11.92 4.43 1.88
N GLU A 66 -10.75 4.59 2.44
CA GLU A 66 -9.84 5.66 2.02
C GLU A 66 -9.37 5.43 0.59
N MET A 67 -9.07 4.19 0.24
CA MET A 67 -8.65 3.86 -1.13
C MET A 67 -9.78 4.05 -2.12
N GLU A 68 -10.99 3.74 -1.72
CA GLU A 68 -12.17 4.01 -2.53
C GLU A 68 -12.33 5.51 -2.75
N GLY A 69 -12.20 6.28 -1.68
CA GLY A 69 -12.31 7.74 -1.77
C GLY A 69 -11.23 8.36 -2.64
N SER A 70 -10.05 7.74 -2.71
CA SER A 70 -8.96 8.21 -3.55
C SER A 70 -9.08 7.74 -5.00
N GLY A 71 -10.07 6.91 -5.30
CA GLY A 71 -10.25 6.43 -6.66
C GLY A 71 -9.42 5.21 -7.03
N LEU A 72 -8.76 4.58 -6.08
CA LEU A 72 -7.96 3.39 -6.34
C LEU A 72 -8.81 2.12 -6.42
N LEU A 73 -9.91 2.10 -5.71
CA LEU A 73 -10.81 0.95 -5.65
C LEU A 73 -12.24 1.40 -5.88
N THR A 74 -13.06 0.48 -6.39
CA THR A 74 -14.50 0.64 -6.37
C THR A 74 -15.08 -0.43 -5.45
N ARG A 75 -16.16 -0.08 -4.77
CA ARG A 75 -16.84 -0.95 -3.83
C ARG A 75 -18.12 -1.43 -4.47
N HIS A 76 -18.33 -2.74 -4.47
CA HIS A 76 -19.51 -3.35 -5.05
C HIS A 76 -20.21 -4.19 -4.01
N VAL A 77 -21.46 -3.86 -3.73
CA VAL A 77 -22.27 -4.59 -2.77
C VAL A 77 -23.11 -5.58 -3.57
N ARG A 78 -22.99 -6.85 -3.23
CA ARG A 78 -23.83 -7.87 -3.88
C ARG A 78 -25.15 -7.98 -3.15
N GLY A 79 -26.21 -8.22 -3.89
CA GLY A 79 -27.53 -8.35 -3.31
C GLY A 79 -27.80 -9.72 -2.71
N THR A 80 -26.81 -10.33 -2.06
CA THR A 80 -26.98 -11.62 -1.43
C THR A 80 -27.42 -11.45 0.03
N ILE A 81 -27.80 -12.55 0.66
CA ILE A 81 -28.14 -12.56 2.09
C ILE A 81 -27.25 -13.59 2.76
N PRO A 82 -26.30 -13.18 3.61
CA PRO A 82 -25.99 -11.78 3.96
C PRO A 82 -25.31 -11.04 2.80
N PRO A 83 -25.36 -9.71 2.81
CA PRO A 83 -24.74 -8.93 1.76
C PRO A 83 -23.22 -9.16 1.72
N ALA A 84 -22.68 -9.26 0.52
CA ALA A 84 -21.26 -9.40 0.32
C ALA A 84 -20.73 -8.13 -0.33
N VAL A 85 -19.52 -7.74 0.04
CA VAL A 85 -18.88 -6.56 -0.52
C VAL A 85 -17.57 -6.96 -1.19
N ASP A 86 -17.46 -6.59 -2.46
CA ASP A 86 -16.22 -6.77 -3.21
C ASP A 86 -15.55 -5.43 -3.39
N TYR A 87 -14.22 -5.44 -3.38
CA TYR A 87 -13.44 -4.28 -3.77
C TYR A 87 -12.66 -4.63 -5.03
N ARG A 88 -12.64 -3.71 -5.98
CA ARG A 88 -11.99 -3.91 -7.28
C ARG A 88 -11.04 -2.78 -7.57
N LEU A 89 -9.90 -3.11 -8.16
CA LEU A 89 -8.98 -2.11 -8.63
C LEU A 89 -9.61 -1.32 -9.77
N THR A 90 -9.53 0.00 -9.69
CA THR A 90 -9.91 0.86 -10.80
C THR A 90 -8.76 0.90 -11.81
N PRO A 91 -8.95 1.47 -13.01
CA PRO A 91 -7.82 1.71 -13.91
C PRO A 91 -6.72 2.51 -13.23
N LEU A 92 -7.08 3.51 -12.41
CA LEU A 92 -6.09 4.26 -11.65
C LEU A 92 -5.38 3.37 -10.63
N GLY A 93 -6.13 2.52 -9.91
CA GLY A 93 -5.54 1.58 -8.97
C GLY A 93 -4.55 0.65 -9.65
N ARG A 94 -4.86 0.19 -10.85
CA ARG A 94 -3.94 -0.68 -11.60
C ARG A 94 -2.66 0.04 -11.97
N ARG A 95 -2.74 1.33 -12.23
CA ARG A 95 -1.53 2.11 -12.51
C ARG A 95 -0.64 2.23 -11.28
N PHE A 96 -1.23 2.33 -10.10
CA PHE A 96 -0.47 2.41 -8.86
C PHE A 96 0.10 1.05 -8.43
N VAL A 97 -0.40 -0.03 -8.97
CA VAL A 97 0.21 -1.34 -8.75
C VAL A 97 1.63 -1.37 -9.30
N GLU A 98 1.91 -0.68 -10.38
CA GLU A 98 3.22 -0.70 -11.02
C GLU A 98 4.35 -0.29 -10.07
N PRO A 99 4.33 0.89 -9.45
CA PRO A 99 5.39 1.24 -8.50
C PRO A 99 5.41 0.33 -7.27
N VAL A 100 4.25 -0.16 -6.85
CA VAL A 100 4.20 -1.07 -5.71
C VAL A 100 4.95 -2.36 -6.03
N GLU A 101 4.73 -2.92 -7.22
CA GLU A 101 5.42 -4.16 -7.61
C GLU A 101 6.91 -3.95 -7.74
N LEU A 102 7.34 -2.78 -8.19
CA LEU A 102 8.75 -2.44 -8.22
C LEU A 102 9.35 -2.40 -6.82
N LEU A 103 8.62 -1.84 -5.86
CA LEU A 103 9.07 -1.81 -4.47
C LEU A 103 9.16 -3.22 -3.87
N TYR A 104 8.18 -4.06 -4.16
CA TYR A 104 8.22 -5.44 -3.67
C TYR A 104 9.40 -6.20 -4.27
N ALA A 105 9.65 -6.02 -5.57
CA ALA A 105 10.78 -6.67 -6.20
C ALA A 105 12.11 -6.17 -5.63
N TRP A 106 12.22 -4.87 -5.45
CA TRP A 106 13.41 -4.28 -4.88
C TRP A 106 13.65 -4.79 -3.46
N GLY A 107 12.59 -4.90 -2.69
CA GLY A 107 12.68 -5.42 -1.32
C GLY A 107 13.17 -6.85 -1.27
N ARG A 108 12.67 -7.69 -2.17
CA ARG A 108 13.14 -9.07 -2.25
C ARG A 108 14.61 -9.14 -2.63
N ASP A 109 15.03 -8.31 -3.58
CA ASP A 109 16.40 -8.31 -4.03
C ASP A 109 17.37 -7.73 -3.02
N ASN A 110 16.87 -6.93 -2.10
CA ASN A 110 17.68 -6.26 -1.09
C ASN A 110 17.34 -6.72 0.34
N ALA A 111 16.86 -7.95 0.46
CA ALA A 111 16.41 -8.46 1.75
C ALA A 111 17.50 -8.42 2.81
N ASP A 112 18.74 -8.71 2.44
CA ASP A 112 19.85 -8.69 3.39
C ASP A 112 20.09 -7.29 3.93
N ALA A 113 20.06 -6.29 3.06
CA ALA A 113 20.25 -4.91 3.48
C ALA A 113 19.13 -4.47 4.39
N LEU A 114 17.90 -4.89 4.09
CA LEU A 114 16.76 -4.56 4.92
C LEU A 114 16.83 -5.24 6.28
N ALA A 115 17.30 -6.48 6.33
CA ALA A 115 17.45 -7.19 7.57
C ALA A 115 18.50 -6.51 8.46
N ALA A 116 19.60 -6.07 7.87
CA ALA A 116 20.62 -5.34 8.60
C ALA A 116 20.08 -4.03 9.15
N LEU A 117 19.27 -3.34 8.35
CA LEU A 117 18.63 -2.12 8.79
C LEU A 117 17.67 -2.39 9.95
N GLY A 118 16.94 -3.49 9.86
CA GLY A 118 16.00 -3.87 10.89
C GLY A 118 16.64 -4.16 12.22
N SER A 119 17.90 -4.57 12.24
CA SER A 119 18.57 -4.83 13.50
C SER A 119 19.00 -3.55 14.20
N ARG A 120 19.05 -2.44 13.49
CA ARG A 120 19.48 -1.18 14.08
C ARG A 120 18.45 -0.57 15.02
N PRO A 121 17.17 -0.70 14.81
CA PRO A 121 16.21 -0.14 15.75
C PRO A 121 16.42 -0.59 17.15
N THR A 122 16.91 -1.78 17.36
CA THR A 122 17.18 -2.26 18.68
C THR A 122 18.23 -1.40 19.34
N ALA A 123 19.29 -1.11 18.65
CA ALA A 123 20.32 -0.26 19.18
C ALA A 123 19.81 1.13 19.44
N ARG A 124 18.99 1.65 18.58
CA ARG A 124 18.48 2.99 18.77
C ARG A 124 17.52 3.08 19.91
N ARG A 125 16.85 2.02 20.24
CA ARG A 125 15.92 2.05 21.33
C ARG A 125 16.61 1.92 22.65
N GLN A 126 17.84 1.55 22.67
CA GLN A 126 18.51 1.57 23.89
C GLN A 126 18.61 2.96 24.34
N PRO A 127 18.38 3.17 25.58
CA PRO A 127 18.51 4.47 26.11
C PRO A 127 19.90 4.85 25.86
N PRO A 128 20.07 5.98 25.52
CA PRO A 128 21.36 6.50 25.37
C PRO A 128 22.02 6.27 26.63
N THR A 129 22.61 5.28 26.65
CA THR A 129 23.30 4.97 27.75
C THR A 129 24.17 6.02 28.07
N SER A 130 24.04 6.90 27.51
CA SER A 130 24.90 7.88 27.88
C SER A 130 24.86 8.36 28.93
#